data_349549fe948c2090cc255a5348ffb290
#
_entry.id   349549fe948c2090cc255a5348ffb290
#
_cell.length_a   1.000
_cell.length_b   1.000
_cell.length_c   1.000
_cell.angle_alpha   90.00
_cell.angle_beta   90.00
_cell.angle_gamma   90.00
#
_symmetry.space_group_name_H-M   'P 1'
#
loop_
_entity.id
_entity.type
_entity.pdbx_description
1 polymer ?
#
loop_
_entity_poly.entity_id
_entity_poly.type
_entity_poly.pdbx_seq_one_letter_code
_entity_poly.pdbx_strand_id
1 'polypeptide(L)'
;RLAKTTVEWETTFDDGRFEQGISSMFGANISKKARQMGTLTFNFPPLLIPIIKQPTRFARLRVHFLLKLSGKYSVTLYEILEGFANRRDGRCVVTIDDLRTWLKVPEGSYPTWKNFRLRVLDPAIKQINDDPYGAGFSVEYTPIRKGRFYHEIIFQLTKTAKRIQTDSLIKRNAGDARKIKAAKERGRPALLDTDIDRAAQETRYFLDMEKVQTEFWAHWESTGKPDFKKGVAQAFFGFTKKKYGQVKHGKR
;
A
#
# COMPACT_ATOMS: atom_id res chain seq x y z
N ARG A 1 -3.78 -4.49 29.06
CA ARG A 1 -3.97 -3.08 28.66
C ARG A 1 -4.56 -2.96 27.26
N LEU A 2 -4.01 -3.62 26.24
CA LEU A 2 -4.47 -3.51 24.83
C LEU A 2 -5.96 -3.88 24.63
N ALA A 3 -6.48 -4.94 25.29
CA ALA A 3 -7.89 -5.32 25.18
C ALA A 3 -8.87 -4.32 25.81
N LYS A 4 -8.36 -3.35 26.59
CA LYS A 4 -9.14 -2.23 27.13
C LYS A 4 -8.96 -0.93 26.34
N THR A 5 -8.16 -0.96 25.28
CA THR A 5 -7.93 0.21 24.41
C THR A 5 -9.14 0.34 23.48
N THR A 6 -9.80 1.47 23.55
CA THR A 6 -10.84 1.84 22.59
C THR A 6 -10.23 2.46 21.36
N VAL A 7 -10.82 2.20 20.21
CA VAL A 7 -10.50 2.82 18.92
C VAL A 7 -11.73 3.62 18.51
N GLU A 8 -11.51 4.89 18.29
CA GLU A 8 -12.47 5.77 17.62
C GLU A 8 -12.12 5.78 16.13
N TRP A 9 -13.12 5.68 15.30
CA TRP A 9 -12.93 5.65 13.86
C TRP A 9 -14.01 6.45 13.14
N GLU A 10 -13.58 7.02 12.02
CA GLU A 10 -14.44 7.69 11.05
C GLU A 10 -14.17 7.06 9.69
N THR A 11 -15.22 6.74 8.97
CA THR A 11 -15.08 6.23 7.61
C THR A 11 -16.15 6.77 6.70
N THR A 12 -15.77 7.04 5.46
CA THR A 12 -16.71 7.34 4.38
C THR A 12 -16.66 6.16 3.43
N PHE A 13 -17.79 5.51 3.21
CA PHE A 13 -17.93 4.40 2.26
C PHE A 13 -17.99 4.91 0.82
N ASP A 14 -17.77 4.02 -0.14
CA ASP A 14 -17.81 4.35 -1.58
C ASP A 14 -19.18 4.85 -2.04
N ASP A 15 -20.25 4.51 -1.31
CA ASP A 15 -21.63 5.00 -1.51
C ASP A 15 -21.91 6.38 -0.88
N GLY A 16 -20.88 7.02 -0.30
CA GLY A 16 -20.95 8.34 0.31
C GLY A 16 -21.47 8.35 1.76
N ARG A 17 -21.81 7.19 2.36
CA ARG A 17 -22.19 7.12 3.77
C ARG A 17 -20.99 7.43 4.66
N PHE A 18 -21.21 8.26 5.65
CA PHE A 18 -20.25 8.59 6.70
C PHE A 18 -20.66 7.90 8.00
N GLU A 19 -19.74 7.16 8.59
CA GLU A 19 -19.95 6.50 9.87
C GLU A 19 -18.84 6.83 10.85
N GLN A 20 -19.22 7.11 12.09
CA GLN A 20 -18.34 7.25 13.23
C GLN A 20 -18.63 6.13 14.22
N GLY A 21 -17.61 5.61 14.87
CA GLY A 21 -17.81 4.58 15.86
C GLY A 21 -16.70 4.52 16.91
N ILE A 22 -17.06 3.93 18.04
CA ILE A 22 -16.14 3.60 19.12
C ILE A 22 -16.23 2.10 19.35
N SER A 23 -15.11 1.42 19.42
CA SER A 23 -15.04 -0.02 19.68
C SER A 23 -13.78 -0.38 20.46
N SER A 24 -13.76 -1.54 21.12
CA SER A 24 -12.50 -2.10 21.58
C SER A 24 -11.63 -2.46 20.38
N MET A 25 -10.30 -2.34 20.51
CA MET A 25 -9.37 -2.65 19.43
C MET A 25 -9.46 -4.11 19.02
N PHE A 26 -9.54 -5.02 19.99
CA PHE A 26 -9.75 -6.46 19.78
C PHE A 26 -10.19 -7.14 21.08
N GLY A 27 -10.83 -8.30 20.95
CA GLY A 27 -11.04 -9.24 22.04
C GLY A 27 -9.88 -10.22 22.13
N ALA A 28 -9.44 -10.57 23.32
CA ALA A 28 -8.37 -11.54 23.51
C ALA A 28 -8.75 -12.59 24.55
N ASN A 29 -8.40 -13.84 24.27
CA ASN A 29 -8.55 -14.97 25.19
C ASN A 29 -7.20 -15.70 25.34
N ILE A 30 -6.78 -15.91 26.57
CA ILE A 30 -5.55 -16.63 26.90
C ILE A 30 -5.94 -17.77 27.85
N SER A 31 -6.02 -19.00 27.35
CA SER A 31 -6.19 -20.19 28.19
C SER A 31 -4.91 -20.51 28.98
N LYS A 32 -5.03 -21.29 30.06
CA LYS A 32 -3.85 -21.76 30.80
C LYS A 32 -2.88 -22.51 29.88
N LYS A 33 -3.39 -23.41 29.04
CA LYS A 33 -2.59 -24.16 28.05
C LYS A 33 -1.95 -23.24 27.01
N ALA A 34 -2.71 -22.28 26.48
CA ALA A 34 -2.18 -21.31 25.51
C ALA A 34 -1.10 -20.40 26.10
N ARG A 35 -1.20 -20.06 27.40
CA ARG A 35 -0.15 -19.30 28.11
C ARG A 35 1.17 -20.05 28.19
N GLN A 36 1.13 -21.38 28.47
CA GLN A 36 2.31 -22.22 28.47
C GLN A 36 2.95 -22.37 27.09
N MET A 37 2.12 -22.38 26.03
CA MET A 37 2.57 -22.49 24.65
C MET A 37 2.91 -21.13 24.01
N GLY A 38 2.77 -20.02 24.75
CA GLY A 38 2.96 -18.66 24.18
C GLY A 38 1.92 -18.25 23.14
N THR A 39 0.74 -18.88 23.16
CA THR A 39 -0.31 -18.63 22.15
C THR A 39 -1.38 -17.67 22.69
N LEU A 40 -1.75 -16.69 21.89
CA LEU A 40 -2.83 -15.73 22.12
C LEU A 40 -3.90 -15.91 21.05
N THR A 41 -5.14 -16.16 21.46
CA THR A 41 -6.30 -16.13 20.56
C THR A 41 -6.96 -14.77 20.66
N PHE A 42 -7.20 -14.13 19.52
CA PHE A 42 -7.84 -12.82 19.46
C PHE A 42 -8.86 -12.74 18.32
N ASN A 43 -9.81 -11.83 18.45
CA ASN A 43 -10.78 -11.49 17.42
C ASN A 43 -10.94 -9.98 17.32
N PHE A 44 -11.30 -9.52 16.14
CA PHE A 44 -11.70 -8.13 15.94
C PHE A 44 -13.21 -7.98 16.15
N PRO A 45 -13.66 -6.87 16.76
CA PRO A 45 -15.07 -6.55 16.83
C PRO A 45 -15.72 -6.51 15.44
N PRO A 46 -16.95 -7.01 15.28
CA PRO A 46 -17.62 -7.07 13.98
C PRO A 46 -17.65 -5.74 13.23
N LEU A 47 -17.81 -4.62 13.94
CA LEU A 47 -17.84 -3.27 13.36
C LEU A 47 -16.50 -2.84 12.74
N LEU A 48 -15.36 -3.35 13.23
CA LEU A 48 -14.04 -3.04 12.69
C LEU A 48 -13.66 -3.91 11.49
N ILE A 49 -14.30 -5.08 11.31
CA ILE A 49 -13.95 -6.03 10.26
C ILE A 49 -14.05 -5.42 8.85
N PRO A 50 -15.12 -4.70 8.46
CA PRO A 50 -15.20 -4.07 7.14
C PRO A 50 -14.09 -3.05 6.91
N ILE A 51 -13.77 -2.23 7.92
CA ILE A 51 -12.74 -1.19 7.86
C ILE A 51 -11.35 -1.82 7.68
N ILE A 52 -11.07 -2.91 8.40
CA ILE A 52 -9.79 -3.63 8.31
C ILE A 52 -9.66 -4.36 6.96
N LYS A 53 -10.75 -4.94 6.45
CA LYS A 53 -10.73 -5.71 5.18
C LYS A 53 -10.66 -4.84 3.94
N GLN A 54 -11.23 -3.63 3.98
CA GLN A 54 -11.30 -2.71 2.85
C GLN A 54 -10.91 -1.30 3.26
N PRO A 55 -9.66 -1.09 3.72
CA PRO A 55 -9.21 0.23 4.11
C PRO A 55 -9.11 1.14 2.89
N THR A 56 -9.77 2.29 2.92
CA THR A 56 -9.64 3.33 1.89
C THR A 56 -8.26 3.98 1.91
N ARG A 57 -7.68 4.07 3.11
CA ARG A 57 -6.31 4.59 3.33
C ARG A 57 -5.59 3.69 4.33
N PHE A 58 -4.36 3.34 4.04
CA PHE A 58 -3.51 2.56 4.94
C PHE A 58 -2.03 2.90 4.76
N ALA A 59 -1.29 2.76 5.85
CA ALA A 59 0.16 2.80 5.84
C ALA A 59 0.71 1.38 5.98
N ARG A 60 1.80 1.07 5.27
CA ARG A 60 2.49 -0.22 5.38
C ARG A 60 3.66 -0.09 6.33
N LEU A 61 3.42 -0.32 7.59
CA LEU A 61 4.48 -0.25 8.59
C LEU A 61 5.47 -1.40 8.41
N ARG A 62 6.74 -1.08 8.41
CA ARG A 62 7.83 -2.05 8.34
C ARG A 62 8.22 -2.47 9.75
N VAL A 63 7.66 -3.58 10.20
CA VAL A 63 7.83 -4.05 11.59
C VAL A 63 9.31 -4.19 11.98
N HIS A 64 10.17 -4.71 11.09
CA HIS A 64 11.61 -4.81 11.36
C HIS A 64 12.27 -3.46 11.63
N PHE A 65 11.81 -2.41 10.98
CA PHE A 65 12.33 -1.06 11.19
C PHE A 65 11.76 -0.47 12.47
N LEU A 66 10.47 -0.63 12.75
CA LEU A 66 9.86 -0.18 14.00
C LEU A 66 10.57 -0.73 15.23
N LEU A 67 11.01 -1.99 15.19
CA LEU A 67 11.75 -2.62 16.28
C LEU A 67 13.14 -2.05 16.52
N LYS A 68 13.71 -1.33 15.54
CA LYS A 68 15.00 -0.64 15.66
C LYS A 68 14.86 0.77 16.22
N LEU A 69 13.68 1.37 16.12
CA LEU A 69 13.46 2.74 16.61
C LEU A 69 13.42 2.77 18.13
N SER A 70 14.14 3.71 18.70
CA SER A 70 14.13 4.00 20.13
C SER A 70 13.32 5.26 20.42
N GLY A 71 12.49 5.17 21.47
CA GLY A 71 11.67 6.29 21.91
C GLY A 71 10.36 6.48 21.13
N LYS A 72 9.36 6.93 21.88
CA LYS A 72 7.98 7.08 21.38
C LYS A 72 7.85 8.03 20.19
N TYR A 73 8.64 9.10 20.18
CA TYR A 73 8.54 10.12 19.13
C TYR A 73 9.05 9.63 17.78
N SER A 74 10.12 8.82 17.78
CA SER A 74 10.66 8.23 16.55
C SER A 74 9.69 7.24 15.93
N VAL A 75 9.08 6.38 16.75
CA VAL A 75 8.05 5.43 16.30
C VAL A 75 6.85 6.16 15.73
N THR A 76 6.27 7.09 16.50
CA THR A 76 5.06 7.81 16.07
C THR A 76 5.31 8.68 14.84
N LEU A 77 6.46 9.36 14.76
CA LEU A 77 6.81 10.16 13.57
C LEU A 77 6.94 9.26 12.33
N TYR A 78 7.60 8.11 12.45
CA TYR A 78 7.70 7.16 11.34
C TYR A 78 6.32 6.66 10.88
N GLU A 79 5.42 6.30 11.81
CA GLU A 79 4.05 5.88 11.49
C GLU A 79 3.28 6.95 10.72
N ILE A 80 3.37 8.21 11.18
CA ILE A 80 2.74 9.36 10.50
C ILE A 80 3.30 9.51 9.08
N LEU A 81 4.62 9.59 8.95
CA LEU A 81 5.29 9.83 7.67
C LEU A 81 5.09 8.67 6.68
N GLU A 82 4.97 7.43 7.15
CA GLU A 82 4.64 6.28 6.30
C GLU A 82 3.28 6.46 5.60
N GLY A 83 2.30 7.06 6.27
CA GLY A 83 1.00 7.40 5.67
C GLY A 83 1.11 8.38 4.48
N PHE A 84 2.12 9.25 4.50
CA PHE A 84 2.36 10.23 3.44
C PHE A 84 3.35 9.74 2.37
N ALA A 85 4.17 8.74 2.67
CA ALA A 85 5.20 8.25 1.75
C ALA A 85 4.63 7.71 0.42
N ASN A 86 3.35 7.34 0.38
CA ASN A 86 2.68 6.88 -0.84
C ASN A 86 2.00 7.99 -1.64
N ARG A 87 2.01 9.23 -1.16
CA ARG A 87 1.55 10.38 -1.96
C ARG A 87 2.48 10.61 -3.15
N ARG A 88 1.91 11.16 -4.22
CA ARG A 88 2.63 11.40 -5.48
C ARG A 88 3.82 12.36 -5.29
N ASP A 89 3.67 13.35 -4.45
CA ASP A 89 4.67 14.38 -4.15
C ASP A 89 5.58 14.01 -2.96
N GLY A 90 5.23 12.95 -2.20
CA GLY A 90 5.96 12.55 -1.00
C GLY A 90 5.99 13.65 0.08
N ARG A 91 5.01 14.58 0.08
CA ARG A 91 4.99 15.71 1.01
C ARG A 91 3.97 15.53 2.12
N CYS A 92 4.37 15.93 3.33
CA CYS A 92 3.48 16.12 4.47
C CYS A 92 3.65 17.55 4.97
N VAL A 93 2.58 18.32 4.93
CA VAL A 93 2.52 19.67 5.49
C VAL A 93 1.65 19.62 6.73
N VAL A 94 2.18 20.10 7.84
CA VAL A 94 1.50 20.05 9.14
C VAL A 94 1.86 21.26 9.99
N THR A 95 0.90 21.78 10.75
CA THR A 95 1.19 22.82 11.74
C THR A 95 2.03 22.25 12.88
N ILE A 96 2.81 23.10 13.55
CA ILE A 96 3.62 22.63 14.69
C ILE A 96 2.71 22.14 15.82
N ASP A 97 1.57 22.75 16.03
CA ASP A 97 0.62 22.37 17.06
C ASP A 97 -0.02 21.01 16.77
N ASP A 98 -0.45 20.78 15.53
CA ASP A 98 -0.97 19.47 15.11
C ASP A 98 0.13 18.40 15.23
N LEU A 99 1.36 18.69 14.80
CA LEU A 99 2.46 17.74 14.92
C LEU A 99 2.75 17.38 16.38
N ARG A 100 2.70 18.35 17.28
CA ARG A 100 2.85 18.12 18.74
C ARG A 100 1.73 17.20 19.25
N THR A 101 0.50 17.45 18.82
CA THR A 101 -0.68 16.62 19.15
C THR A 101 -0.52 15.20 18.62
N TRP A 102 -0.15 15.03 17.35
CA TRP A 102 0.09 13.73 16.73
C TRP A 102 1.20 12.94 17.41
N LEU A 103 2.28 13.61 17.78
CA LEU A 103 3.40 13.00 18.51
C LEU A 103 3.10 12.77 20.00
N LYS A 104 1.92 13.17 20.48
CA LYS A 104 1.51 13.06 21.89
C LYS A 104 2.54 13.71 22.82
N VAL A 105 3.01 14.89 22.46
CA VAL A 105 3.89 15.71 23.29
C VAL A 105 3.08 16.25 24.45
N PRO A 106 3.48 16.01 25.71
CA PRO A 106 2.74 16.53 26.86
C PRO A 106 2.65 18.06 26.82
N GLU A 107 1.50 18.58 27.24
CA GLU A 107 1.28 20.02 27.35
C GLU A 107 2.38 20.67 28.21
N GLY A 108 2.83 21.86 27.79
CA GLY A 108 3.93 22.57 28.47
C GLY A 108 5.34 21.99 28.25
N SER A 109 5.47 20.78 27.67
CA SER A 109 6.77 20.19 27.34
C SER A 109 7.37 20.81 26.08
N TYR A 110 8.67 21.10 26.11
CA TYR A 110 9.41 21.69 24.98
C TYR A 110 8.75 22.96 24.41
N PRO A 111 8.50 24.01 25.21
CA PRO A 111 7.64 25.13 24.84
C PRO A 111 8.19 25.97 23.70
N THR A 112 9.50 25.97 23.47
CA THR A 112 10.13 26.69 22.36
C THR A 112 10.36 25.78 21.16
N TRP A 113 10.31 26.34 19.94
CA TRP A 113 10.68 25.63 18.72
C TRP A 113 12.06 24.98 18.82
N LYS A 114 13.04 25.68 19.36
CA LYS A 114 14.40 25.16 19.54
C LYS A 114 14.39 23.87 20.38
N ASN A 115 13.71 23.87 21.51
CA ASN A 115 13.65 22.71 22.39
C ASN A 115 12.85 21.55 21.76
N PHE A 116 11.71 21.83 21.13
CA PHE A 116 10.94 20.83 20.41
C PHE A 116 11.75 20.19 19.28
N ARG A 117 12.42 21.00 18.47
CA ARG A 117 13.30 20.52 17.41
C ARG A 117 14.39 19.60 17.94
N LEU A 118 15.19 20.10 18.89
CA LEU A 118 16.38 19.38 19.38
C LEU A 118 16.05 18.13 20.18
N ARG A 119 14.92 18.09 20.89
CA ARG A 119 14.58 16.99 21.82
C ARG A 119 13.57 15.99 21.23
N VAL A 120 12.81 16.38 20.24
CA VAL A 120 11.74 15.54 19.66
C VAL A 120 12.01 15.26 18.18
N LEU A 121 12.13 16.31 17.37
CA LEU A 121 12.11 16.19 15.91
C LEU A 121 13.44 15.69 15.34
N ASP A 122 14.53 16.39 15.63
CA ASP A 122 15.86 16.03 15.09
C ASP A 122 16.30 14.61 15.46
N PRO A 123 16.13 14.14 16.73
CA PRO A 123 16.48 12.76 17.07
C PRO A 123 15.61 11.72 16.35
N ALA A 124 14.31 12.01 16.16
CA ALA A 124 13.40 11.11 15.48
C ALA A 124 13.74 11.00 13.98
N ILE A 125 13.98 12.14 13.33
CA ILE A 125 14.38 12.18 11.91
C ILE A 125 15.73 11.51 11.71
N LYS A 126 16.70 11.75 12.61
CA LYS A 126 18.00 11.10 12.54
C LYS A 126 17.86 9.59 12.54
N GLN A 127 17.07 8.99 13.45
CA GLN A 127 16.88 7.55 13.50
C GLN A 127 16.24 6.99 12.22
N ILE A 128 15.33 7.73 11.59
CA ILE A 128 14.74 7.32 10.30
C ILE A 128 15.79 7.35 9.19
N ASN A 129 16.61 8.39 9.17
CA ASN A 129 17.62 8.59 8.14
C ASN A 129 18.90 7.77 8.35
N ASP A 130 19.14 7.22 9.55
CA ASP A 130 20.27 6.31 9.82
C ASP A 130 20.08 4.95 9.10
N ASP A 131 18.82 4.53 8.81
CA ASP A 131 18.53 3.32 8.01
C ASP A 131 17.40 3.56 7.01
N PRO A 132 17.62 4.35 5.94
CA PRO A 132 16.57 4.65 4.96
C PRO A 132 16.09 3.43 4.18
N TYR A 133 16.92 2.39 4.06
CA TYR A 133 16.51 1.12 3.44
C TYR A 133 15.56 0.33 4.34
N GLY A 134 15.80 0.31 5.63
CA GLY A 134 14.89 -0.25 6.62
C GLY A 134 13.58 0.53 6.70
N ALA A 135 13.65 1.85 6.78
CA ALA A 135 12.50 2.75 6.77
C ALA A 135 11.72 2.71 5.44
N GLY A 136 12.43 2.52 4.32
CA GLY A 136 11.91 2.57 2.97
C GLY A 136 11.89 3.96 2.35
N PHE A 137 12.28 4.98 3.07
CA PHE A 137 12.43 6.37 2.61
C PHE A 137 13.43 7.12 3.49
N SER A 138 13.97 8.21 2.98
CA SER A 138 14.60 9.26 3.75
C SER A 138 13.65 10.44 3.91
N VAL A 139 13.87 11.27 4.91
CA VAL A 139 13.04 12.44 5.21
C VAL A 139 13.90 13.68 5.44
N GLU A 140 13.50 14.75 4.78
CA GLU A 140 13.99 16.11 5.05
C GLU A 140 12.81 16.95 5.54
N TYR A 141 13.10 18.01 6.29
CA TYR A 141 12.05 18.92 6.71
C TYR A 141 12.46 20.38 6.60
N THR A 142 11.48 21.22 6.30
CA THR A 142 11.63 22.68 6.21
C THR A 142 10.59 23.34 7.11
N PRO A 143 11.01 24.04 8.16
CA PRO A 143 10.11 24.81 9.01
C PRO A 143 9.71 26.12 8.33
N ILE A 144 8.43 26.44 8.33
CA ILE A 144 7.87 27.66 7.74
C ILE A 144 7.50 28.63 8.83
N ARG A 145 7.91 29.89 8.66
CA ARG A 145 7.59 30.98 9.59
C ARG A 145 6.34 31.74 9.16
N LYS A 146 5.57 32.15 10.15
CA LYS A 146 4.53 33.16 10.00
C LYS A 146 4.86 34.33 10.95
N GLY A 147 5.43 35.40 10.39
CA GLY A 147 6.00 36.48 11.20
C GLY A 147 7.27 36.03 11.96
N ARG A 148 7.28 36.23 13.26
CA ARG A 148 8.42 35.88 14.13
C ARG A 148 8.45 34.41 14.58
N PHE A 149 7.35 33.68 14.40
CA PHE A 149 7.20 32.32 14.92
C PHE A 149 7.19 31.29 13.81
N TYR A 150 7.70 30.10 14.11
CA TYR A 150 7.53 28.93 13.25
C TYR A 150 6.10 28.41 13.42
N HIS A 151 5.42 28.17 12.33
CA HIS A 151 4.01 27.79 12.32
C HIS A 151 3.76 26.42 11.70
N GLU A 152 4.45 26.11 10.61
CA GLU A 152 4.28 24.88 9.87
C GLU A 152 5.61 24.18 9.63
N ILE A 153 5.51 22.89 9.34
CA ILE A 153 6.64 22.07 8.90
C ILE A 153 6.22 21.36 7.61
N ILE A 154 7.10 21.40 6.64
CA ILE A 154 6.99 20.61 5.41
C ILE A 154 7.98 19.48 5.51
N PHE A 155 7.52 18.24 5.56
CA PHE A 155 8.35 17.06 5.39
C PHE A 155 8.37 16.67 3.93
N GLN A 156 9.57 16.42 3.40
CA GLN A 156 9.80 15.86 2.08
C GLN A 156 10.35 14.45 2.22
N LEU A 157 9.62 13.48 1.65
CA LEU A 157 9.94 12.07 1.73
C LEU A 157 10.48 11.58 0.38
N THR A 158 11.64 10.93 0.40
CA THR A 158 12.25 10.34 -0.80
C THR A 158 12.31 8.82 -0.64
N LYS A 159 11.52 8.10 -1.46
CA LYS A 159 11.47 6.63 -1.44
C LYS A 159 12.78 6.01 -1.91
N THR A 160 13.20 4.95 -1.24
CA THR A 160 14.32 4.14 -1.72
C THR A 160 13.94 3.33 -2.98
N ALA A 161 14.91 3.05 -3.84
CA ALA A 161 14.70 2.25 -5.07
C ALA A 161 14.04 0.89 -4.77
N LYS A 162 14.49 0.21 -3.70
CA LYS A 162 13.92 -1.06 -3.26
C LYS A 162 12.43 -0.94 -2.90
N ARG A 163 12.04 0.16 -2.25
CA ARG A 163 10.64 0.43 -1.93
C ARG A 163 9.82 0.64 -3.20
N ILE A 164 10.32 1.44 -4.13
CA ILE A 164 9.64 1.70 -5.42
C ILE A 164 9.38 0.38 -6.15
N GLN A 165 10.38 -0.50 -6.24
CA GLN A 165 10.23 -1.82 -6.86
C GLN A 165 9.18 -2.67 -6.13
N THR A 166 9.25 -2.74 -4.80
CA THR A 166 8.30 -3.50 -3.98
C THR A 166 6.87 -2.97 -4.15
N ASP A 167 6.68 -1.66 -4.09
CA ASP A 167 5.37 -1.02 -4.27
C ASP A 167 4.80 -1.30 -5.67
N SER A 168 5.64 -1.30 -6.70
CA SER A 168 5.26 -1.63 -8.08
C SER A 168 4.82 -3.09 -8.22
N LEU A 169 5.58 -4.03 -7.62
CA LEU A 169 5.21 -5.45 -7.60
C LEU A 169 3.87 -5.69 -6.89
N ILE A 170 3.65 -5.04 -5.75
CA ILE A 170 2.41 -5.19 -4.99
C ILE A 170 1.22 -4.62 -5.77
N LYS A 171 1.39 -3.46 -6.42
CA LYS A 171 0.34 -2.89 -7.28
C LYS A 171 0.00 -3.82 -8.45
N ARG A 172 1.02 -4.40 -9.08
CA ARG A 172 0.84 -5.38 -10.16
C ARG A 172 0.07 -6.60 -9.67
N ASN A 173 0.52 -7.22 -8.58
CA ASN A 173 -0.14 -8.40 -8.00
C ASN A 173 -1.60 -8.11 -7.60
N ALA A 174 -1.89 -6.93 -7.06
CA ALA A 174 -3.27 -6.52 -6.75
C ALA A 174 -4.12 -6.33 -8.02
N GLY A 175 -3.52 -5.81 -9.10
CA GLY A 175 -4.14 -5.72 -10.41
C GLY A 175 -4.48 -7.10 -10.98
N ASP A 176 -3.51 -8.01 -10.93
CA ASP A 176 -3.67 -9.40 -11.37
C ASP A 176 -4.78 -10.12 -10.59
N ALA A 177 -4.83 -9.97 -9.26
CA ALA A 177 -5.87 -10.54 -8.42
C ALA A 177 -7.28 -10.02 -8.80
N ARG A 178 -7.41 -8.72 -9.12
CA ARG A 178 -8.68 -8.15 -9.61
C ARG A 178 -9.08 -8.73 -10.96
N LYS A 179 -8.13 -8.91 -11.89
CA LYS A 179 -8.38 -9.51 -13.20
C LYS A 179 -8.81 -10.97 -13.08
N ILE A 180 -8.17 -11.73 -12.21
CA ILE A 180 -8.54 -13.13 -11.93
C ILE A 180 -9.98 -13.21 -11.38
N LYS A 181 -10.31 -12.34 -10.42
CA LYS A 181 -11.68 -12.29 -9.87
C LYS A 181 -12.72 -11.95 -10.94
N ALA A 182 -12.49 -10.89 -11.72
CA ALA A 182 -13.40 -10.47 -12.79
C ALA A 182 -13.54 -11.53 -13.89
N ALA A 183 -12.46 -12.24 -14.21
CA ALA A 183 -12.51 -13.33 -15.18
C ALA A 183 -13.33 -14.52 -14.67
N LYS A 184 -13.19 -14.86 -13.37
CA LYS A 184 -14.00 -15.90 -12.72
C LYS A 184 -15.50 -15.57 -12.74
N GLU A 185 -15.86 -14.32 -12.46
CA GLU A 185 -17.24 -13.83 -12.53
C GLU A 185 -17.82 -13.94 -13.95
N ARG A 186 -17.00 -13.81 -14.98
CA ARG A 186 -17.36 -13.99 -16.39
C ARG A 186 -17.30 -15.45 -16.87
N GLY A 187 -16.99 -16.40 -15.98
CA GLY A 187 -16.89 -17.82 -16.31
C GLY A 187 -15.76 -18.16 -17.27
N ARG A 188 -14.68 -17.40 -17.28
CA ARG A 188 -13.50 -17.61 -18.13
C ARG A 188 -12.20 -17.44 -17.36
N PRO A 189 -11.06 -18.04 -17.79
CA PRO A 189 -9.76 -17.81 -17.20
C PRO A 189 -9.27 -16.36 -17.41
N ALA A 190 -8.42 -15.87 -16.52
CA ALA A 190 -7.83 -14.54 -16.65
C ALA A 190 -6.60 -14.55 -17.56
N LEU A 191 -6.48 -13.54 -18.42
CA LEU A 191 -5.22 -13.14 -19.06
C LEU A 191 -4.60 -12.02 -18.22
N LEU A 192 -3.37 -12.23 -17.79
CA LEU A 192 -2.62 -11.25 -17.00
C LEU A 192 -1.84 -10.30 -17.91
N ASP A 193 -1.47 -9.13 -17.40
CA ASP A 193 -0.71 -8.15 -18.18
C ASP A 193 0.62 -8.73 -18.67
N THR A 194 1.27 -9.55 -17.85
CA THR A 194 2.51 -10.27 -18.24
C THR A 194 2.33 -11.21 -19.44
N ASP A 195 1.15 -11.82 -19.58
CA ASP A 195 0.85 -12.71 -20.70
C ASP A 195 0.60 -11.92 -21.97
N ILE A 196 -0.07 -10.78 -21.83
CA ILE A 196 -0.36 -9.83 -22.91
C ILE A 196 0.94 -9.19 -23.41
N ASP A 197 1.79 -8.72 -22.47
CA ASP A 197 3.10 -8.13 -22.80
C ASP A 197 4.00 -9.12 -23.52
N ARG A 198 4.02 -10.39 -23.09
CA ARG A 198 4.76 -11.43 -23.75
C ARG A 198 4.29 -11.65 -25.19
N ALA A 199 2.98 -11.66 -25.41
CA ALA A 199 2.42 -11.80 -26.75
C ALA A 199 2.72 -10.55 -27.62
N ALA A 200 2.69 -9.37 -27.02
CA ALA A 200 3.04 -8.11 -27.69
C ALA A 200 4.53 -8.07 -28.11
N GLN A 201 5.44 -8.53 -27.25
CA GLN A 201 6.88 -8.62 -27.55
C GLN A 201 7.15 -9.52 -28.76
N GLU A 202 6.51 -10.69 -28.83
CA GLU A 202 6.66 -11.62 -29.95
C GLU A 202 6.14 -11.04 -31.28
N THR A 203 5.18 -10.16 -31.24
CA THR A 203 4.65 -9.45 -32.40
C THR A 203 5.29 -8.07 -32.61
N ARG A 204 6.38 -7.77 -31.87
CA ARG A 204 7.14 -6.52 -31.94
C ARG A 204 6.28 -5.27 -31.72
N TYR A 205 5.26 -5.37 -30.84
CA TYR A 205 4.34 -4.27 -30.48
C TYR A 205 3.56 -3.64 -31.65
N PHE A 206 3.44 -4.31 -32.78
CA PHE A 206 2.69 -3.79 -33.94
C PHE A 206 1.17 -4.00 -33.85
N LEU A 207 0.69 -4.66 -32.82
CA LEU A 207 -0.72 -5.02 -32.69
C LEU A 207 -1.39 -4.28 -31.55
N ASP A 208 -2.64 -3.88 -31.80
CA ASP A 208 -3.56 -3.48 -30.73
C ASP A 208 -3.95 -4.70 -29.90
N MET A 209 -3.34 -4.85 -28.74
CA MET A 209 -3.51 -6.01 -27.88
C MET A 209 -4.90 -6.10 -27.26
N GLU A 210 -5.65 -5.01 -27.12
CA GLU A 210 -7.05 -5.03 -26.68
C GLU A 210 -7.95 -5.69 -27.75
N LYS A 211 -7.73 -5.32 -29.00
CA LYS A 211 -8.41 -5.94 -30.15
C LYS A 211 -8.08 -7.43 -30.24
N VAL A 212 -6.79 -7.79 -30.11
CA VAL A 212 -6.35 -9.19 -30.14
C VAL A 212 -6.98 -10.01 -29.02
N GLN A 213 -7.11 -9.47 -27.83
CA GLN A 213 -7.80 -10.12 -26.72
C GLN A 213 -9.28 -10.34 -27.01
N THR A 214 -9.94 -9.32 -27.54
CA THR A 214 -11.36 -9.41 -27.92
C THR A 214 -11.60 -10.52 -28.95
N GLU A 215 -10.77 -10.58 -29.97
CA GLU A 215 -10.84 -11.61 -31.01
C GLU A 215 -10.51 -13.02 -30.48
N PHE A 216 -9.55 -13.13 -29.57
CA PHE A 216 -9.24 -14.39 -28.90
C PHE A 216 -10.40 -14.93 -28.11
N TRP A 217 -11.06 -14.09 -27.33
CA TRP A 217 -12.22 -14.51 -26.54
C TRP A 217 -13.43 -14.84 -27.41
N ALA A 218 -13.68 -14.08 -28.47
CA ALA A 218 -14.72 -14.39 -29.44
C ALA A 218 -14.45 -15.74 -30.12
N HIS A 219 -13.23 -16.02 -30.50
CA HIS A 219 -12.83 -17.31 -31.06
C HIS A 219 -13.02 -18.46 -30.06
N TRP A 220 -12.63 -18.27 -28.81
CA TRP A 220 -12.83 -19.29 -27.76
C TRP A 220 -14.32 -19.60 -27.52
N GLU A 221 -15.16 -18.57 -27.50
CA GLU A 221 -16.59 -18.72 -27.36
C GLU A 221 -17.21 -19.46 -28.57
N SER A 222 -16.81 -19.13 -29.78
CA SER A 222 -17.28 -19.75 -31.02
C SER A 222 -16.86 -21.22 -31.14
N THR A 223 -15.76 -21.62 -30.50
CA THR A 223 -15.27 -23.00 -30.51
C THR A 223 -15.80 -23.87 -29.37
N GLY A 224 -16.86 -23.41 -28.65
CA GLY A 224 -17.51 -24.17 -27.59
C GLY A 224 -16.78 -24.13 -26.24
N LYS A 225 -16.00 -23.11 -25.99
CA LYS A 225 -15.29 -22.86 -24.73
C LYS A 225 -14.40 -24.03 -24.27
N PRO A 226 -13.47 -24.51 -25.11
CA PRO A 226 -12.63 -25.65 -24.77
C PRO A 226 -11.69 -25.34 -23.58
N ASP A 227 -11.38 -26.37 -22.80
CA ASP A 227 -10.41 -26.26 -21.72
C ASP A 227 -9.00 -25.96 -22.25
N PHE A 228 -8.30 -25.08 -21.57
CA PHE A 228 -6.93 -24.72 -21.89
C PHE A 228 -5.92 -25.71 -21.27
N LYS A 229 -5.67 -26.83 -21.92
CA LYS A 229 -4.77 -27.90 -21.43
C LYS A 229 -3.38 -27.41 -21.00
N LYS A 230 -2.86 -26.37 -21.62
CA LYS A 230 -1.54 -25.75 -21.33
C LYS A 230 -1.65 -24.35 -20.70
N GLY A 231 -2.86 -24.01 -20.21
CA GLY A 231 -3.16 -22.69 -19.65
C GLY A 231 -3.53 -21.64 -20.70
N VAL A 232 -4.29 -20.63 -20.24
CA VAL A 232 -4.83 -19.57 -21.11
C VAL A 232 -3.74 -18.71 -21.74
N ALA A 233 -2.67 -18.43 -21.00
CA ALA A 233 -1.53 -17.65 -21.49
C ALA A 233 -0.89 -18.28 -22.74
N GLN A 234 -0.65 -19.60 -22.71
CA GLN A 234 -0.07 -20.31 -23.83
C GLN A 234 -1.03 -20.40 -25.02
N ALA A 235 -2.34 -20.55 -24.76
CA ALA A 235 -3.36 -20.53 -25.81
C ALA A 235 -3.45 -19.15 -26.48
N PHE A 236 -3.45 -18.08 -25.69
CA PHE A 236 -3.46 -16.71 -26.21
C PHE A 236 -2.21 -16.42 -27.06
N PHE A 237 -1.03 -16.79 -26.56
CA PHE A 237 0.21 -16.68 -27.28
C PHE A 237 0.18 -17.43 -28.63
N GLY A 238 -0.30 -18.69 -28.60
CA GLY A 238 -0.45 -19.50 -29.81
C GLY A 238 -1.44 -18.90 -30.81
N PHE A 239 -2.57 -18.37 -30.33
CA PHE A 239 -3.57 -17.67 -31.15
C PHE A 239 -2.95 -16.44 -31.83
N THR A 240 -2.27 -15.59 -31.04
CA THR A 240 -1.62 -14.37 -31.54
C THR A 240 -0.56 -14.71 -32.60
N LYS A 241 0.28 -15.71 -32.34
CA LYS A 241 1.29 -16.16 -33.27
C LYS A 241 0.70 -16.74 -34.55
N LYS A 242 -0.34 -17.57 -34.47
CA LYS A 242 -0.99 -18.18 -35.61
C LYS A 242 -1.69 -17.15 -36.49
N LYS A 243 -2.41 -16.22 -35.89
CA LYS A 243 -3.24 -15.23 -36.62
C LYS A 243 -2.41 -14.06 -37.15
N TYR A 244 -1.39 -13.61 -36.41
CA TYR A 244 -0.64 -12.41 -36.71
C TYR A 244 0.88 -12.63 -36.91
N GLY A 245 1.39 -13.83 -36.60
CA GLY A 245 2.81 -14.15 -36.74
C GLY A 245 3.30 -14.25 -38.17
N GLN A 246 2.38 -14.23 -39.15
CA GLN A 246 2.69 -14.28 -40.58
C GLN A 246 2.98 -12.90 -41.20
N VAL A 247 3.01 -11.81 -40.43
CA VAL A 247 3.55 -10.52 -40.90
C VAL A 247 5.09 -10.55 -40.92
N LYS A 248 5.67 -11.68 -41.32
CA LYS A 248 7.10 -11.82 -41.60
C LYS A 248 7.29 -11.90 -43.10
N HIS A 249 8.03 -10.87 -43.57
CA HIS A 249 8.66 -10.81 -44.85
C HIS A 249 7.77 -10.59 -46.10
N GLY A 250 7.26 -9.39 -46.23
CA GLY A 250 7.24 -8.78 -47.55
C GLY A 250 8.68 -8.72 -48.03
N LYS A 251 9.03 -9.56 -48.99
CA LYS A 251 10.26 -9.45 -49.74
C LYS A 251 10.41 -8.02 -50.24
N ARG A 252 11.60 -7.46 -50.01
CA ARG A 252 12.06 -6.32 -50.79
C ARG A 252 12.16 -6.73 -52.25
#